data_0b40b06a369ec21a871d8dc1819c081b
#
_entry.id   0b40b06a369ec21a871d8dc1819c081b
#
_cell.length_a   1.000
_cell.length_b   1.000
_cell.length_c   1.000
_cell.angle_alpha   90.00
_cell.angle_beta   90.00
_cell.angle_gamma   90.00
#
_symmetry.space_group_name_H-M   'P 1'
#
loop_
_entity.id
_entity.type
_entity.pdbx_description
1 polymer ?
#
loop_
_entity_poly.entity_id
_entity_poly.type
_entity_poly.pdbx_seq_one_letter_code
_entity_poly.pdbx_strand_id
1 'polypeptide(L)'
;MNNENNVTFNENSNGPGPLLMGASTLIGNEVCNQTGEDLGDIKEIMLDTSNGNVRYAVLSFGGVLGIGEKLFAVPWKALNLDTENERFVLNVDKDRLKDAPGFDKNHWPDMADKNWENEIHSYYGTKL
;
A
#
# COMPACT_ATOMS: atom_id res chain seq x y z
N MET A 1 -14.37 -13.65 25.96
CA MET A 1 -14.41 -13.27 25.99
C MET A 1 -14.01 -12.91 26.07
N ASN A 2 -13.91 -12.93 26.15
CA ASN A 2 -13.71 -12.47 26.24
C ASN A 2 -13.47 -11.96 26.27
N ASN A 3 -13.39 -11.99 26.49
CA ASN A 3 -13.30 -11.53 26.60
C ASN A 3 -13.24 -11.06 26.75
N GLU A 4 -13.43 -11.18 26.79
CA GLU A 4 -13.46 -10.80 27.17
C GLU A 4 -13.04 -10.28 27.26
N ASN A 5 -13.48 -10.50 27.20
CA ASN A 5 -13.05 -9.99 27.74
C ASN A 5 -12.04 -9.63 27.88
N ASN A 6 -11.89 -9.91 27.32
CA ASN A 6 -10.57 -9.41 27.48
C ASN A 6 -10.23 -8.35 26.49
N VAL A 7 -10.76 -7.25 26.67
CA VAL A 7 -10.42 -6.08 25.90
C VAL A 7 -9.09 -5.58 26.43
N THR A 8 -8.04 -5.70 25.63
CA THR A 8 -6.78 -5.09 25.96
C THR A 8 -6.79 -3.69 25.40
N PHE A 9 -6.71 -2.72 26.28
CA PHE A 9 -6.64 -1.33 25.87
C PHE A 9 -5.21 -0.94 25.63
N ASN A 10 -4.95 -0.39 24.44
CA ASN A 10 -3.69 0.25 24.15
C ASN A 10 -3.87 1.75 24.39
N GLU A 11 -3.42 2.20 25.54
CA GLU A 11 -3.60 3.59 25.97
C GLU A 11 -2.91 4.60 25.06
N ASN A 12 -1.95 4.14 24.25
CA ASN A 12 -1.19 5.01 23.36
C ASN A 12 -1.75 5.03 21.95
N SER A 13 -2.91 4.40 21.73
CA SER A 13 -3.52 4.29 20.42
C SER A 13 -4.92 4.86 20.45
N ASN A 14 -5.26 5.62 19.42
CA ASN A 14 -6.60 6.14 19.19
C ASN A 14 -7.43 5.22 18.31
N GLY A 15 -6.92 4.04 18.00
CA GLY A 15 -7.57 3.11 17.11
C GLY A 15 -7.67 1.71 17.69
N PRO A 16 -8.17 0.77 16.91
CA PRO A 16 -8.43 -0.60 17.37
C PRO A 16 -7.19 -1.44 17.62
N GLY A 17 -6.01 -0.89 17.39
CA GLY A 17 -4.74 -1.58 17.68
C GLY A 17 -3.94 -1.91 16.43
N PRO A 18 -2.74 -2.48 16.60
CA PRO A 18 -1.81 -2.64 15.47
C PRO A 18 -2.25 -3.66 14.42
N LEU A 19 -3.15 -4.57 14.75
CA LEU A 19 -3.63 -5.58 13.80
C LEU A 19 -4.90 -5.15 13.07
N LEU A 20 -5.57 -4.12 13.56
CA LEU A 20 -6.76 -3.55 12.92
C LEU A 20 -6.58 -2.05 12.86
N MET A 21 -6.41 -1.53 11.67
CA MET A 21 -6.14 -0.11 11.49
C MET A 21 -7.09 0.47 10.44
N GLY A 22 -7.47 1.71 10.65
CA GLY A 22 -8.30 2.40 9.67
C GLY A 22 -7.53 2.66 8.39
N ALA A 23 -8.19 2.53 7.24
CA ALA A 23 -7.55 2.79 5.96
C ALA A 23 -7.02 4.22 5.87
N SER A 24 -7.76 5.19 6.42
CA SER A 24 -7.33 6.58 6.41
C SER A 24 -6.08 6.83 7.25
N THR A 25 -5.84 5.97 8.25
CA THR A 25 -4.62 6.04 9.05
C THR A 25 -3.40 5.59 8.24
N LEU A 26 -3.61 4.63 7.35
CA LEU A 26 -2.54 4.08 6.53
C LEU A 26 -2.24 4.93 5.30
N ILE A 27 -3.23 5.65 4.80
CA ILE A 27 -3.04 6.57 3.67
C ILE A 27 -2.14 7.70 4.13
N GLY A 28 -1.11 7.99 3.36
CA GLY A 28 -0.10 8.99 3.68
C GLY A 28 1.14 8.42 4.35
N ASN A 29 1.10 7.15 4.78
CA ASN A 29 2.29 6.52 5.36
C ASN A 29 3.36 6.37 4.29
N GLU A 30 4.62 6.53 4.73
CA GLU A 30 5.74 6.34 3.80
C GLU A 30 5.94 4.88 3.46
N VAL A 31 6.52 4.68 2.28
CA VAL A 31 6.94 3.38 1.81
C VAL A 31 8.44 3.43 1.58
N CYS A 32 9.14 2.45 2.12
CA CYS A 32 10.58 2.30 1.89
C CYS A 32 10.86 0.86 1.49
N ASN A 33 12.09 0.62 1.02
CA ASN A 33 12.52 -0.75 0.78
C ASN A 33 13.34 -1.26 1.95
N GLN A 34 13.85 -2.49 1.83
CA GLN A 34 14.61 -3.13 2.92
C GLN A 34 15.93 -2.45 3.20
N THR A 35 16.47 -1.68 2.26
CA THR A 35 17.71 -0.93 2.47
C THR A 35 17.46 0.48 2.98
N GLY A 36 16.20 0.84 3.22
CA GLY A 36 15.84 2.14 3.75
C GLY A 36 15.65 3.24 2.71
N GLU A 37 15.68 2.92 1.42
CA GLU A 37 15.39 3.91 0.38
C GLU A 37 13.93 4.31 0.43
N ASP A 38 13.67 5.61 0.30
CA ASP A 38 12.32 6.15 0.23
C ASP A 38 11.70 5.83 -1.14
N LEU A 39 10.56 5.16 -1.12
CA LEU A 39 9.83 4.80 -2.34
C LEU A 39 8.55 5.61 -2.51
N GLY A 40 8.28 6.56 -1.63
CA GLY A 40 7.10 7.41 -1.71
C GLY A 40 6.10 7.19 -0.61
N ASP A 41 4.84 7.52 -0.88
CA ASP A 41 3.75 7.48 0.11
C ASP A 41 2.56 6.72 -0.42
N ILE A 42 1.79 6.13 0.48
CA ILE A 42 0.51 5.51 0.14
C ILE A 42 -0.50 6.62 -0.19
N LYS A 43 -1.03 6.59 -1.39
CA LYS A 43 -2.00 7.56 -1.88
C LYS A 43 -3.42 7.05 -1.72
N GLU A 44 -3.64 5.75 -1.91
CA GLU A 44 -4.96 5.16 -1.87
C GLU A 44 -4.87 3.67 -1.56
N ILE A 45 -5.93 3.12 -1.03
CA ILE A 45 -6.06 1.69 -0.77
C ILE A 45 -7.27 1.19 -1.54
N MET A 46 -7.07 0.19 -2.40
CA MET A 46 -8.10 -0.28 -3.31
C MET A 46 -8.73 -1.56 -2.79
N LEU A 47 -10.01 -1.49 -2.52
CA LEU A 47 -10.79 -2.62 -2.01
C LEU A 47 -11.53 -3.32 -3.13
N ASP A 48 -11.61 -4.63 -3.03
CA ASP A 48 -12.55 -5.41 -3.80
C ASP A 48 -13.90 -5.30 -3.08
N THR A 49 -14.82 -4.56 -3.66
CA THR A 49 -16.11 -4.30 -3.02
C THR A 49 -17.02 -5.53 -2.96
N SER A 50 -16.70 -6.58 -3.70
CA SER A 50 -17.49 -7.81 -3.66
C SER A 50 -17.22 -8.64 -2.40
N ASN A 51 -16.04 -8.51 -1.80
CA ASN A 51 -15.66 -9.31 -0.63
C ASN A 51 -15.02 -8.51 0.50
N GLY A 52 -14.75 -7.22 0.28
CA GLY A 52 -14.13 -6.37 1.30
C GLY A 52 -12.62 -6.53 1.45
N ASN A 53 -11.98 -7.30 0.59
CA ASN A 53 -10.53 -7.50 0.69
C ASN A 53 -9.76 -6.36 0.03
N VAL A 54 -8.65 -6.00 0.63
CA VAL A 54 -7.72 -5.05 0.02
C VAL A 54 -6.95 -5.77 -1.08
N ARG A 55 -6.95 -5.18 -2.27
CA ARG A 55 -6.28 -5.76 -3.45
C ARG A 55 -4.96 -5.07 -3.74
N TYR A 56 -4.95 -3.75 -3.70
CA TYR A 56 -3.79 -2.94 -4.07
C TYR A 56 -3.68 -1.74 -3.16
N ALA A 57 -2.45 -1.25 -3.00
CA ALA A 57 -2.22 0.11 -2.52
C ALA A 57 -1.72 0.93 -3.71
N VAL A 58 -2.12 2.17 -3.80
CA VAL A 58 -1.61 3.09 -4.82
C VAL A 58 -0.52 3.91 -4.17
N LEU A 59 0.67 3.80 -4.72
CA LEU A 59 1.87 4.46 -4.23
C LEU A 59 2.15 5.69 -5.08
N SER A 60 2.36 6.82 -4.43
CA SER A 60 2.79 8.05 -5.11
C SER A 60 4.29 8.18 -4.96
N PHE A 61 5.00 8.31 -6.06
CA PHE A 61 6.45 8.41 -6.06
C PHE A 61 6.92 9.44 -7.08
N GLY A 62 7.90 10.22 -6.65
CA GLY A 62 8.48 11.26 -7.49
C GLY A 62 7.66 12.54 -7.45
N GLY A 63 8.07 13.50 -8.27
CA GLY A 63 7.42 14.78 -8.35
C GLY A 63 7.85 15.72 -7.23
N VAL A 64 7.58 17.00 -7.44
CA VAL A 64 7.80 18.04 -6.46
C VAL A 64 6.48 18.80 -6.32
N LEU A 65 5.97 18.89 -5.08
CA LEU A 65 4.71 19.54 -4.81
C LEU A 65 3.54 18.97 -5.62
N GLY A 66 3.57 17.65 -5.84
CA GLY A 66 2.55 16.95 -6.62
C GLY A 66 2.64 17.10 -8.12
N ILE A 67 3.65 17.80 -8.60
CA ILE A 67 3.88 17.98 -10.04
C ILE A 67 4.86 16.90 -10.51
N GLY A 68 4.44 16.11 -11.50
CA GLY A 68 5.27 15.04 -12.04
C GLY A 68 5.29 13.79 -11.21
N GLU A 69 4.42 13.67 -10.19
CA GLU A 69 4.33 12.42 -9.45
C GLU A 69 3.76 11.33 -10.35
N LYS A 70 4.23 10.12 -10.13
CA LYS A 70 3.74 8.95 -10.83
C LYS A 70 3.10 8.03 -9.81
N LEU A 71 1.99 7.42 -10.19
CA LEU A 71 1.26 6.52 -9.33
C LEU A 71 1.51 5.08 -9.76
N PHE A 72 1.64 4.20 -8.77
CA PHE A 72 1.88 2.78 -8.99
C PHE A 72 0.90 1.97 -8.17
N ALA A 73 0.20 1.05 -8.81
CA ALA A 73 -0.61 0.08 -8.07
C ALA A 73 0.32 -1.06 -7.65
N VAL A 74 0.39 -1.29 -6.36
CA VAL A 74 1.25 -2.34 -5.79
C VAL A 74 0.33 -3.37 -5.13
N PRO A 75 0.49 -4.67 -5.45
CA PRO A 75 -0.33 -5.68 -4.78
C PRO A 75 -0.19 -5.58 -3.27
N TRP A 76 -1.31 -5.64 -2.58
CA TRP A 76 -1.30 -5.59 -1.12
C TRP A 76 -0.37 -6.65 -0.52
N LYS A 77 -0.32 -7.82 -1.15
CA LYS A 77 0.52 -8.93 -0.70
C LYS A 77 2.03 -8.65 -0.78
N ALA A 78 2.42 -7.68 -1.59
CA ALA A 78 3.83 -7.31 -1.72
C ALA A 78 4.30 -6.35 -0.64
N LEU A 79 3.36 -5.77 0.11
CA LEU A 79 3.66 -4.78 1.13
C LEU A 79 3.68 -5.43 2.51
N ASN A 80 4.61 -5.00 3.34
CA ASN A 80 4.67 -5.38 4.74
C ASN A 80 4.55 -4.11 5.58
N LEU A 81 3.61 -4.13 6.51
CA LEU A 81 3.41 -2.98 7.41
C LEU A 81 4.34 -3.11 8.61
N ASP A 82 5.18 -2.11 8.79
CA ASP A 82 6.03 -1.98 9.97
C ASP A 82 5.32 -1.04 10.94
N THR A 83 4.61 -1.62 11.88
CA THR A 83 3.81 -0.84 12.83
C THR A 83 4.65 -0.06 13.82
N GLU A 84 5.86 -0.51 14.10
CA GLU A 84 6.74 0.19 15.03
C GLU A 84 7.23 1.50 14.47
N ASN A 85 7.52 1.53 13.18
CA ASN A 85 8.03 2.71 12.50
C ASN A 85 6.97 3.41 11.66
N GLU A 86 5.73 2.91 11.68
CA GLU A 86 4.58 3.50 10.98
C GLU A 86 4.86 3.70 9.50
N ARG A 87 5.33 2.65 8.85
CA ARG A 87 5.67 2.70 7.43
C ARG A 87 5.41 1.35 6.78
N PHE A 88 5.33 1.36 5.46
CA PHE A 88 5.27 0.13 4.68
C PHE A 88 6.64 -0.19 4.11
N VAL A 89 6.91 -1.48 3.97
CA VAL A 89 8.15 -1.95 3.34
C VAL A 89 7.77 -2.72 2.08
N LEU A 90 8.33 -2.30 0.96
CA LEU A 90 8.17 -2.93 -0.34
C LEU A 90 9.56 -3.37 -0.81
N ASN A 91 9.72 -4.67 -1.04
CA ASN A 91 11.04 -5.21 -1.37
C ASN A 91 11.36 -5.07 -2.86
N VAL A 92 11.54 -3.84 -3.31
CA VAL A 92 12.03 -3.53 -4.65
C VAL A 92 13.02 -2.38 -4.52
N ASP A 93 14.01 -2.33 -5.39
CA ASP A 93 14.87 -1.17 -5.38
C ASP A 93 14.19 0.00 -6.13
N LYS A 94 14.74 1.18 -5.92
CA LYS A 94 14.17 2.42 -6.42
C LYS A 94 14.09 2.44 -7.94
N ASP A 95 15.13 1.95 -8.61
CA ASP A 95 15.16 1.94 -10.07
C ASP A 95 14.14 0.98 -10.63
N ARG A 96 13.94 -0.16 -9.98
CA ARG A 96 12.93 -1.11 -10.41
C ARG A 96 11.53 -0.53 -10.25
N LEU A 97 11.29 0.25 -9.19
CA LEU A 97 10.00 0.92 -9.03
C LEU A 97 9.77 1.95 -10.13
N LYS A 98 10.80 2.72 -10.48
CA LYS A 98 10.67 3.73 -11.54
C LYS A 98 10.27 3.13 -12.87
N ASP A 99 10.71 1.91 -13.14
CA ASP A 99 10.43 1.20 -14.39
C ASP A 99 9.14 0.40 -14.35
N ALA A 100 8.46 0.36 -13.21
CA ALA A 100 7.23 -0.40 -13.06
C ALA A 100 6.11 0.21 -13.88
N PRO A 101 5.10 -0.60 -14.24
CA PRO A 101 3.88 -0.07 -14.84
C PRO A 101 3.23 0.92 -13.88
N GLY A 102 3.03 2.13 -14.33
CA GLY A 102 2.45 3.19 -13.51
C GLY A 102 1.46 4.01 -14.32
N PHE A 103 0.89 5.00 -13.67
CA PHE A 103 -0.11 5.85 -14.31
C PHE A 103 -0.10 7.23 -13.65
N ASP A 104 -0.72 8.21 -14.30
CA ASP A 104 -0.88 9.51 -13.68
C ASP A 104 -2.27 9.65 -13.05
N LYS A 105 -2.45 10.66 -12.23
CA LYS A 105 -3.69 10.82 -11.46
C LYS A 105 -4.93 11.04 -12.30
N ASN A 106 -4.77 11.38 -13.57
CA ASN A 106 -5.89 11.63 -14.48
C ASN A 106 -6.18 10.45 -15.41
N HIS A 107 -5.38 9.38 -15.33
CA HIS A 107 -5.48 8.24 -16.25
C HIS A 107 -5.32 6.93 -15.49
N TRP A 108 -6.31 6.63 -14.64
CA TRP A 108 -6.29 5.40 -13.85
C TRP A 108 -6.60 4.20 -14.73
N PRO A 109 -5.91 3.08 -14.52
CA PRO A 109 -6.20 1.85 -15.26
C PRO A 109 -7.48 1.20 -14.75
N ASP A 110 -8.04 0.30 -15.55
CA ASP A 110 -9.10 -0.60 -15.08
C ASP A 110 -8.46 -1.70 -14.25
N MET A 111 -8.56 -1.60 -12.96
CA MET A 111 -7.90 -2.53 -12.03
C MET A 111 -8.60 -3.87 -11.93
N ALA A 112 -9.75 -4.04 -12.59
CA ALA A 112 -10.44 -5.33 -12.71
C ALA A 112 -10.08 -6.06 -14.00
N ASP A 113 -9.34 -5.43 -14.90
CA ASP A 113 -8.89 -6.07 -16.14
C ASP A 113 -7.86 -7.15 -15.82
N LYS A 114 -8.14 -8.38 -16.25
CA LYS A 114 -7.28 -9.53 -15.95
C LYS A 114 -5.87 -9.40 -16.51
N ASN A 115 -5.74 -8.83 -17.70
CA ASN A 115 -4.41 -8.63 -18.29
C ASN A 115 -3.58 -7.66 -17.47
N TRP A 116 -4.21 -6.58 -17.01
CA TRP A 116 -3.55 -5.61 -16.15
C TRP A 116 -3.17 -6.25 -14.81
N GLU A 117 -4.08 -6.99 -14.19
CA GLU A 117 -3.82 -7.67 -12.92
C GLU A 117 -2.63 -8.62 -13.05
N ASN A 118 -2.60 -9.42 -14.12
CA ASN A 118 -1.50 -10.35 -14.35
C ASN A 118 -0.16 -9.63 -14.52
N GLU A 119 -0.16 -8.52 -15.23
CA GLU A 119 1.05 -7.73 -15.42
C GLU A 119 1.58 -7.21 -14.09
N ILE A 120 0.70 -6.65 -13.28
CA ILE A 120 1.09 -6.09 -11.98
C ILE A 120 1.60 -7.18 -11.04
N HIS A 121 0.87 -8.27 -10.89
CA HIS A 121 1.30 -9.35 -10.02
C HIS A 121 2.61 -9.98 -10.46
N SER A 122 2.81 -10.14 -11.77
CA SER A 122 4.07 -10.65 -12.30
C SER A 122 5.22 -9.71 -11.98
N TYR A 123 4.99 -8.42 -12.11
CA TYR A 123 6.05 -7.44 -11.86
C TYR A 123 6.55 -7.49 -10.42
N TYR A 124 5.64 -7.63 -9.46
CA TYR A 124 5.99 -7.63 -8.04
C TYR A 124 6.17 -9.02 -7.45
N GLY A 125 6.05 -10.06 -8.27
CA GLY A 125 6.29 -11.43 -7.82
C GLY A 125 5.22 -11.98 -6.90
N THR A 126 4.00 -11.51 -7.03
CA THR A 126 2.87 -11.99 -6.24
C THR A 126 1.92 -12.81 -7.12
N LYS A 127 0.97 -13.48 -6.47
CA LYS A 127 -0.06 -14.26 -7.17
C LYS A 127 -1.42 -13.61 -6.97
N LEU A 128 -2.25 -13.74 -7.99
CA LEU A 128 -3.65 -13.32 -7.91
C LEU A 128 -4.43 -14.07 -6.84
#